data_4f6ed3a4db77875c56362af876eb753c
#
_entry.id   4f6ed3a4db77875c56362af876eb753c
#
_cell.length_a   1.000
_cell.length_b   1.000
_cell.length_c   1.000
_cell.angle_alpha   90.00
_cell.angle_beta   90.00
_cell.angle_gamma   90.00
#
_symmetry.space_group_name_H-M   'P 1'
#
loop_
_entity.id
_entity.type
_entity.pdbx_description
1 polymer ?
#
loop_
_entity_poly.entity_id
_entity_poly.type
_entity_poly.pdbx_seq_one_letter_code
_entity_poly.pdbx_strand_id
1 'polypeptide(L)'
;HAEIGDTCSVPRGAYSIEYEYKAPTLQRRGGLPAHLDALLRHEASGTVVACEMKLMEWLTGGSKLLKSEYLYEVDYLRKDSLGKGVVQADVFASTARRLNEVAVRDGFRRYDFAQMFKHSLGLYNRLQAGAFEGSDRLVLLNCVWMPRLRGDEGLDACVSRKIEEAWREENAEFKRFRDLMCAVVELFRWSEKGIDFSIHLCTAADLIYALEYEGNERDKLVRYL
;
A
#
# COMPACT_ATOMS: atom_id res chain seq x y z
N HIS A 1 -19.22 -7.52 5.28
CA HIS A 1 -18.03 -7.04 4.58
C HIS A 1 -18.42 -5.87 3.70
N ALA A 2 -17.52 -4.88 3.63
CA ALA A 2 -17.60 -3.80 2.65
C ALA A 2 -16.59 -4.10 1.54
N GLU A 3 -16.99 -3.92 0.29
CA GLU A 3 -16.10 -4.02 -0.85
C GLU A 3 -15.42 -2.67 -1.08
N ILE A 4 -14.10 -2.69 -1.18
CA ILE A 4 -13.28 -1.52 -1.52
C ILE A 4 -12.70 -1.80 -2.91
N GLY A 5 -13.19 -1.06 -3.91
CA GLY A 5 -12.89 -1.36 -5.30
C GLY A 5 -13.34 -2.78 -5.70
N ASP A 6 -12.89 -3.24 -6.85
CA ASP A 6 -13.37 -4.50 -7.45
C ASP A 6 -12.84 -5.77 -6.76
N THR A 7 -11.89 -5.67 -5.84
CA THR A 7 -11.12 -6.85 -5.37
C THR A 7 -10.79 -6.88 -3.89
N CYS A 8 -11.12 -5.86 -3.11
CA CYS A 8 -10.85 -5.80 -1.68
C CYS A 8 -12.15 -5.79 -0.89
N SER A 9 -12.27 -6.71 0.05
CA SER A 9 -13.38 -6.74 1.01
C SER A 9 -12.82 -6.57 2.41
N VAL A 10 -13.30 -5.58 3.15
CA VAL A 10 -12.93 -5.35 4.55
C VAL A 10 -14.14 -5.55 5.46
N PRO A 11 -13.95 -5.98 6.72
CA PRO A 11 -15.05 -6.07 7.67
C PRO A 11 -15.73 -4.72 7.87
N ARG A 12 -17.03 -4.69 8.07
CA ARG A 12 -17.75 -3.52 8.57
C ARG A 12 -17.67 -3.48 10.09
N GLY A 13 -17.63 -2.28 10.65
CA GLY A 13 -17.62 -2.08 12.10
C GLY A 13 -16.61 -1.06 12.56
N ALA A 14 -16.37 -1.04 13.89
CA ALA A 14 -15.45 -0.12 14.51
C ALA A 14 -13.97 -0.48 14.22
N TYR A 15 -13.17 0.54 13.96
CA TYR A 15 -11.74 0.44 13.78
C TYR A 15 -11.03 1.38 14.74
N SER A 16 -9.99 0.89 15.40
CA SER A 16 -8.99 1.78 15.99
C SER A 16 -8.03 2.25 14.90
N ILE A 17 -7.61 3.53 14.97
CA ILE A 17 -6.77 4.16 13.94
C ILE A 17 -5.48 4.67 14.59
N GLU A 18 -4.35 4.29 14.01
CA GLU A 18 -3.03 4.84 14.32
C GLU A 18 -2.53 5.59 13.09
N TYR A 19 -2.33 6.91 13.20
CA TYR A 19 -1.81 7.75 12.13
C TYR A 19 -0.29 7.72 12.09
N GLU A 20 0.29 8.00 10.93
CA GLU A 20 1.74 8.08 10.73
C GLU A 20 2.48 6.80 11.21
N TYR A 21 1.90 5.63 10.88
CA TYR A 21 2.44 4.36 11.33
C TYR A 21 3.83 4.09 10.76
N LYS A 22 4.82 3.90 11.64
CA LYS A 22 6.21 3.66 11.26
C LYS A 22 6.52 2.18 11.14
N ALA A 23 6.83 1.75 9.95
CA ALA A 23 7.22 0.38 9.64
C ALA A 23 8.71 0.32 9.23
N PRO A 24 9.59 -0.34 10.01
CA PRO A 24 11.02 -0.38 9.73
C PRO A 24 11.29 -1.15 8.43
N THR A 25 12.08 -0.56 7.54
CA THR A 25 12.51 -1.18 6.28
C THR A 25 13.90 -1.81 6.44
N LEU A 26 14.88 -1.36 5.66
CA LEU A 26 16.27 -1.78 5.82
C LEU A 26 16.92 -1.07 6.99
N GLN A 27 17.70 -1.81 7.77
CA GLN A 27 18.28 -1.31 9.01
C GLN A 27 19.66 -0.68 8.76
N ARG A 28 19.67 0.48 8.11
CA ARG A 28 20.87 1.33 8.02
C ARG A 28 20.89 2.35 9.15
N ARG A 29 22.09 2.73 9.63
CA ARG A 29 22.26 3.93 10.46
C ARG A 29 21.65 5.12 9.72
N GLY A 30 20.57 5.68 10.25
CA GLY A 30 19.84 6.81 9.65
C GLY A 30 18.86 6.43 8.52
N GLY A 31 18.59 5.15 8.26
CA GLY A 31 17.50 4.73 7.39
C GLY A 31 16.16 5.12 7.98
N LEU A 32 15.37 5.90 7.22
CA LEU A 32 14.03 6.27 7.65
C LEU A 32 13.10 5.06 7.48
N PRO A 33 12.23 4.78 8.48
CA PRO A 33 11.19 3.78 8.33
C PRO A 33 10.24 4.16 7.18
N ALA A 34 9.54 3.20 6.63
CA ALA A 34 8.38 3.50 5.81
C ALA A 34 7.29 4.08 6.70
N HIS A 35 6.70 5.18 6.29
CA HIS A 35 5.59 5.84 6.98
C HIS A 35 4.33 5.55 6.17
N LEU A 36 3.39 4.84 6.79
CA LEU A 36 2.03 4.68 6.30
C LEU A 36 1.19 5.79 6.90
N ASP A 37 0.29 6.38 6.12
CA ASP A 37 -0.56 7.47 6.60
C ASP A 37 -1.49 7.01 7.73
N ALA A 38 -2.00 5.78 7.64
CA ALA A 38 -2.82 5.19 8.69
C ALA A 38 -2.69 3.67 8.77
N LEU A 39 -2.83 3.14 9.98
CA LEU A 39 -3.05 1.73 10.26
C LEU A 39 -4.37 1.59 11.01
N LEU A 40 -5.32 0.85 10.41
CA LEU A 40 -6.64 0.61 10.98
C LEU A 40 -6.71 -0.84 11.47
N ARG A 41 -7.19 -1.06 12.69
CA ARG A 41 -7.41 -2.39 13.26
C ARG A 41 -8.89 -2.58 13.52
N HIS A 42 -9.49 -3.57 12.90
CA HIS A 42 -10.89 -3.90 13.14
C HIS A 42 -11.05 -4.56 14.50
N GLU A 43 -11.92 -4.00 15.36
CA GLU A 43 -12.02 -4.42 16.77
C GLU A 43 -12.57 -5.83 16.95
N ALA A 44 -13.47 -6.27 16.05
CA ALA A 44 -14.17 -7.56 16.18
C ALA A 44 -13.55 -8.69 15.33
N SER A 45 -12.63 -8.40 14.44
CA SER A 45 -11.92 -9.41 13.65
C SER A 45 -10.41 -9.16 13.68
N GLY A 46 -9.63 -10.14 13.34
CA GLY A 46 -8.18 -9.99 13.23
C GLY A 46 -7.70 -9.19 12.01
N THR A 47 -8.58 -8.39 11.37
CA THR A 47 -8.22 -7.66 10.15
C THR A 47 -7.50 -6.35 10.47
N VAL A 48 -6.35 -6.15 9.83
CA VAL A 48 -5.57 -4.91 9.86
C VAL A 48 -5.51 -4.32 8.46
N VAL A 49 -5.75 -3.02 8.33
CA VAL A 49 -5.68 -2.29 7.06
C VAL A 49 -4.63 -1.21 7.18
N ALA A 50 -3.57 -1.32 6.39
CA ALA A 50 -2.50 -0.33 6.28
C ALA A 50 -2.76 0.55 5.06
N CYS A 51 -2.88 1.85 5.25
CA CYS A 51 -3.25 2.80 4.22
C CYS A 51 -2.10 3.73 3.86
N GLU A 52 -1.86 3.87 2.58
CA GLU A 52 -1.08 4.94 1.97
C GLU A 52 -2.00 5.80 1.12
N MET A 53 -2.05 7.11 1.38
CA MET A 53 -2.95 8.05 0.72
C MET A 53 -2.20 8.88 -0.31
N LYS A 54 -2.73 8.98 -1.52
CA LYS A 54 -2.20 9.82 -2.59
C LYS A 54 -3.25 10.86 -3.00
N LEU A 55 -2.96 12.14 -2.78
CA LEU A 55 -3.87 13.22 -3.15
C LEU A 55 -3.79 13.54 -4.64
N MET A 56 -2.70 14.16 -5.08
CA MET A 56 -2.53 14.62 -6.47
C MET A 56 -1.25 14.07 -7.12
N GLU A 57 -0.38 13.43 -6.36
CA GLU A 57 0.95 12.99 -6.79
C GLU A 57 0.87 12.02 -7.97
N TRP A 58 -0.13 11.13 -7.95
CA TRP A 58 -0.37 10.17 -9.02
C TRP A 58 -0.73 10.83 -10.37
N LEU A 59 -1.31 12.04 -10.37
CA LEU A 59 -1.62 12.79 -11.59
C LEU A 59 -0.39 13.38 -12.25
N THR A 60 0.60 13.78 -11.46
CA THR A 60 1.82 14.43 -11.97
C THR A 60 2.85 13.43 -12.47
N GLY A 61 2.70 12.17 -12.10
CA GLY A 61 3.67 11.12 -12.39
C GLY A 61 4.88 11.20 -11.47
N GLY A 62 5.75 10.22 -11.56
CA GLY A 62 6.98 10.22 -10.77
C GLY A 62 7.30 8.87 -10.15
N SER A 63 6.94 7.77 -10.82
CA SER A 63 7.42 6.45 -10.43
C SER A 63 8.92 6.49 -10.22
N LYS A 64 9.36 6.14 -9.02
CA LYS A 64 10.78 6.12 -8.64
C LYS A 64 11.26 4.68 -8.60
N LEU A 65 12.45 4.44 -9.11
CA LEU A 65 13.10 3.15 -8.98
C LEU A 65 13.51 2.91 -7.51
N LEU A 66 13.50 1.66 -7.12
CA LEU A 66 14.09 1.24 -5.86
C LEU A 66 15.59 1.52 -5.88
N LYS A 67 16.10 2.11 -4.81
CA LYS A 67 17.51 2.41 -4.65
C LYS A 67 18.34 1.11 -4.55
N SER A 68 19.63 1.22 -4.85
CA SER A 68 20.55 0.08 -4.86
C SER A 68 20.54 -0.78 -3.59
N GLU A 69 20.30 -0.15 -2.42
CA GLU A 69 20.21 -0.85 -1.14
C GLU A 69 19.09 -1.89 -1.06
N TYR A 70 18.05 -1.75 -1.89
CA TYR A 70 16.94 -2.72 -1.97
C TYR A 70 17.21 -3.84 -2.98
N LEU A 71 18.31 -3.79 -3.74
CA LEU A 71 18.58 -4.74 -4.81
C LEU A 71 19.51 -5.89 -4.39
N TYR A 72 20.16 -5.79 -3.24
CA TYR A 72 21.18 -6.76 -2.79
C TYR A 72 20.80 -7.37 -1.45
N GLU A 73 20.84 -8.68 -1.36
CA GLU A 73 20.52 -9.46 -0.15
C GLU A 73 21.35 -9.03 1.06
N VAL A 74 22.64 -8.69 0.84
CA VAL A 74 23.53 -8.27 1.92
C VAL A 74 23.00 -7.07 2.73
N ASP A 75 22.23 -6.19 2.10
CA ASP A 75 21.67 -5.05 2.78
C ASP A 75 20.48 -5.41 3.68
N TYR A 76 19.73 -6.47 3.35
CA TYR A 76 18.66 -7.03 4.18
C TYR A 76 19.18 -7.84 5.35
N LEU A 77 20.32 -8.52 5.16
CA LEU A 77 20.94 -9.37 6.19
C LEU A 77 21.68 -8.58 7.26
N ARG A 78 21.84 -7.27 7.09
CA ARG A 78 22.44 -6.41 8.11
C ARG A 78 21.60 -6.46 9.37
N LYS A 79 22.21 -6.98 10.44
CA LYS A 79 21.56 -7.12 11.74
C LYS A 79 21.29 -5.75 12.36
N ASP A 80 20.11 -5.60 12.95
CA ASP A 80 19.78 -4.47 13.80
C ASP A 80 20.55 -4.52 15.14
N SER A 81 20.25 -3.56 16.01
CA SER A 81 20.77 -3.53 17.38
C SER A 81 20.37 -4.77 18.21
N LEU A 82 19.36 -5.52 17.77
CA LEU A 82 18.87 -6.76 18.39
C LEU A 82 19.44 -8.01 17.72
N GLY A 83 20.32 -7.85 16.71
CA GLY A 83 20.96 -8.95 16.02
C GLY A 83 20.09 -9.66 14.97
N LYS A 84 18.96 -9.06 14.58
CA LYS A 84 18.02 -9.64 13.60
C LYS A 84 18.20 -9.00 12.24
N GLY A 85 18.42 -9.79 11.20
CA GLY A 85 18.28 -9.38 9.80
C GLY A 85 16.86 -9.64 9.30
N VAL A 86 16.56 -9.19 8.08
CA VAL A 86 15.31 -9.51 7.41
C VAL A 86 15.31 -11.00 7.04
N VAL A 87 14.31 -11.72 7.50
CA VAL A 87 14.10 -13.11 7.09
C VAL A 87 13.67 -13.12 5.61
N GLN A 88 14.17 -14.07 4.80
CA GLN A 88 13.88 -14.17 3.36
C GLN A 88 14.35 -12.95 2.55
N ALA A 89 15.55 -12.48 2.87
CA ALA A 89 16.21 -11.35 2.19
C ALA A 89 16.33 -11.53 0.67
N ASP A 90 16.56 -12.76 0.21
CA ASP A 90 16.68 -13.17 -1.19
C ASP A 90 15.39 -12.91 -1.98
N VAL A 91 14.24 -13.21 -1.41
CA VAL A 91 12.92 -12.97 -2.05
C VAL A 91 12.68 -11.46 -2.22
N PHE A 92 12.94 -10.66 -1.19
CA PHE A 92 12.79 -9.20 -1.29
C PHE A 92 13.77 -8.60 -2.31
N ALA A 93 15.05 -8.97 -2.25
CA ALA A 93 16.06 -8.45 -3.17
C ALA A 93 15.78 -8.84 -4.63
N SER A 94 15.41 -10.10 -4.89
CA SER A 94 15.06 -10.55 -6.24
C SER A 94 13.81 -9.88 -6.78
N THR A 95 12.77 -9.70 -5.95
CA THR A 95 11.56 -8.98 -6.32
C THR A 95 11.88 -7.51 -6.62
N ALA A 96 12.70 -6.85 -5.81
CA ALA A 96 13.10 -5.45 -6.03
C ALA A 96 13.84 -5.26 -7.36
N ARG A 97 14.79 -6.16 -7.70
CA ARG A 97 15.47 -6.14 -9.01
C ARG A 97 14.48 -6.26 -10.15
N ARG A 98 13.59 -7.27 -10.08
CA ARG A 98 12.58 -7.51 -11.10
C ARG A 98 11.61 -6.35 -11.28
N LEU A 99 11.20 -5.71 -10.17
CA LEU A 99 10.37 -4.50 -10.21
C LEU A 99 11.07 -3.37 -10.96
N ASN A 100 12.33 -3.09 -10.65
CA ASN A 100 13.09 -2.05 -11.35
C ASN A 100 13.25 -2.37 -12.85
N GLU A 101 13.58 -3.61 -13.20
CA GLU A 101 13.72 -4.06 -14.60
C GLU A 101 12.42 -3.85 -15.38
N VAL A 102 11.30 -4.28 -14.81
CA VAL A 102 9.98 -4.14 -15.43
C VAL A 102 9.57 -2.68 -15.52
N ALA A 103 9.79 -1.89 -14.48
CA ALA A 103 9.44 -0.48 -14.46
C ALA A 103 10.21 0.32 -15.54
N VAL A 104 11.49 0.00 -15.75
CA VAL A 104 12.30 0.61 -16.82
C VAL A 104 11.81 0.15 -18.20
N ARG A 105 11.64 -1.17 -18.39
CA ARG A 105 11.22 -1.74 -19.67
C ARG A 105 9.84 -1.28 -20.10
N ASP A 106 8.87 -1.28 -19.19
CA ASP A 106 7.46 -0.99 -19.48
C ASP A 106 7.14 0.51 -19.27
N GLY A 107 8.11 1.28 -18.79
CA GLY A 107 8.02 2.73 -18.67
C GLY A 107 7.04 3.19 -17.60
N PHE A 108 7.09 2.62 -16.39
CA PHE A 108 6.25 3.05 -15.28
C PHE A 108 6.38 4.56 -15.00
N ARG A 109 5.26 5.25 -14.88
CA ARG A 109 5.21 6.71 -14.73
C ARG A 109 4.37 7.17 -13.57
N ARG A 110 3.34 6.41 -13.19
CA ARG A 110 2.30 6.82 -12.24
C ARG A 110 2.47 6.14 -10.89
N TYR A 111 2.40 4.84 -10.89
CA TYR A 111 2.35 4.05 -9.67
C TYR A 111 3.68 4.08 -8.91
N ASP A 112 3.65 4.56 -7.64
CA ASP A 112 4.84 4.56 -6.79
C ASP A 112 5.10 3.17 -6.19
N PHE A 113 5.49 2.24 -7.07
CA PHE A 113 5.80 0.86 -6.68
C PHE A 113 6.94 0.79 -5.66
N ALA A 114 7.88 1.73 -5.69
CA ALA A 114 8.99 1.74 -4.76
C ALA A 114 8.55 2.04 -3.33
N GLN A 115 7.56 2.91 -3.15
CA GLN A 115 6.96 3.20 -1.86
C GLN A 115 6.16 1.99 -1.37
N MET A 116 5.32 1.42 -2.21
CA MET A 116 4.49 0.27 -1.85
C MET A 116 5.32 -0.99 -1.55
N PHE A 117 6.44 -1.19 -2.25
CA PHE A 117 7.41 -2.24 -1.90
C PHE A 117 8.00 -2.02 -0.50
N LYS A 118 8.41 -0.78 -0.18
CA LYS A 118 8.95 -0.44 1.14
C LYS A 118 7.92 -0.62 2.25
N HIS A 119 6.66 -0.29 2.00
CA HIS A 119 5.57 -0.55 2.95
C HIS A 119 5.39 -2.05 3.18
N SER A 120 5.38 -2.86 2.12
CA SER A 120 5.30 -4.32 2.25
C SER A 120 6.46 -4.89 3.07
N LEU A 121 7.70 -4.46 2.80
CA LEU A 121 8.86 -4.86 3.58
C LEU A 121 8.75 -4.44 5.05
N GLY A 122 8.32 -3.20 5.30
CA GLY A 122 8.15 -2.68 6.67
C GLY A 122 7.07 -3.44 7.46
N LEU A 123 5.95 -3.75 6.81
CA LEU A 123 4.88 -4.55 7.40
C LEU A 123 5.34 -6.00 7.68
N TYR A 124 6.11 -6.59 6.78
CA TYR A 124 6.71 -7.91 6.99
C TYR A 124 7.65 -7.92 8.22
N ASN A 125 8.53 -6.91 8.34
CA ASN A 125 9.41 -6.77 9.50
C ASN A 125 8.61 -6.59 10.81
N ARG A 126 7.51 -5.84 10.79
CA ARG A 126 6.59 -5.69 11.92
C ARG A 126 5.90 -7.01 12.27
N LEU A 127 5.48 -7.78 11.26
CA LEU A 127 4.92 -9.12 11.47
C LEU A 127 5.92 -10.03 12.18
N GLN A 128 7.17 -10.08 11.71
CA GLN A 128 8.24 -10.86 12.33
C GLN A 128 8.53 -10.41 13.77
N ALA A 129 8.35 -9.13 14.08
CA ALA A 129 8.49 -8.58 15.43
C ALA A 129 7.25 -8.78 16.34
N GLY A 130 6.18 -9.42 15.84
CA GLY A 130 4.98 -9.70 16.63
C GLY A 130 3.94 -8.57 16.65
N ALA A 131 4.08 -7.52 15.84
CA ALA A 131 3.17 -6.37 15.88
C ALA A 131 1.71 -6.67 15.51
N PHE A 132 1.47 -7.77 14.80
CA PHE A 132 0.13 -8.19 14.34
C PHE A 132 -0.35 -9.46 15.03
N GLU A 133 0.03 -9.65 16.30
CA GLU A 133 -0.41 -10.79 17.09
C GLU A 133 -1.93 -10.83 17.22
N GLY A 134 -2.54 -11.99 16.96
CA GLY A 134 -4.00 -12.16 16.90
C GLY A 134 -4.66 -11.68 15.61
N SER A 135 -3.89 -11.16 14.63
CA SER A 135 -4.42 -10.80 13.32
C SER A 135 -4.30 -11.99 12.36
N ASP A 136 -5.36 -12.23 11.61
CA ASP A 136 -5.44 -13.26 10.56
C ASP A 136 -5.31 -12.67 9.15
N ARG A 137 -5.55 -11.37 9.01
CA ARG A 137 -5.55 -10.68 7.73
C ARG A 137 -4.89 -9.30 7.81
N LEU A 138 -4.03 -9.02 6.83
CA LEU A 138 -3.35 -7.74 6.65
C LEU A 138 -3.58 -7.24 5.22
N VAL A 139 -4.15 -6.07 5.09
CA VAL A 139 -4.45 -5.43 3.80
C VAL A 139 -3.61 -4.18 3.66
N LEU A 140 -2.84 -4.07 2.59
CA LEU A 140 -2.12 -2.84 2.23
C LEU A 140 -2.90 -2.12 1.13
N LEU A 141 -3.45 -0.95 1.46
CA LEU A 141 -4.18 -0.11 0.52
C LEU A 141 -3.31 1.05 0.02
N ASN A 142 -3.21 1.19 -1.29
CA ASN A 142 -2.85 2.45 -1.92
C ASN A 142 -4.16 3.17 -2.29
N CYS A 143 -4.47 4.23 -1.58
CA CYS A 143 -5.73 4.95 -1.72
C CYS A 143 -5.46 6.28 -2.43
N VAL A 144 -6.05 6.48 -3.61
CA VAL A 144 -5.88 7.71 -4.38
C VAL A 144 -7.12 8.59 -4.30
N TRP A 145 -6.92 9.88 -4.10
CA TRP A 145 -8.01 10.82 -4.25
C TRP A 145 -8.30 11.05 -5.74
N MET A 146 -9.54 10.78 -6.13
CA MET A 146 -10.03 10.98 -7.48
C MET A 146 -10.96 12.19 -7.48
N PRO A 147 -10.63 13.29 -8.19
CA PRO A 147 -11.53 14.42 -8.31
C PRO A 147 -12.82 14.02 -9.02
N ARG A 148 -13.94 14.65 -8.65
CA ARG A 148 -15.22 14.42 -9.34
C ARG A 148 -15.11 14.78 -10.82
N LEU A 149 -15.39 13.82 -11.67
CA LEU A 149 -15.37 13.99 -13.13
C LEU A 149 -16.74 14.44 -13.68
N ARG A 150 -17.78 14.45 -12.84
CA ARG A 150 -19.16 14.76 -13.25
C ARG A 150 -19.85 15.66 -12.23
N GLY A 151 -20.50 16.69 -12.71
CA GLY A 151 -21.32 17.62 -11.94
C GLY A 151 -21.55 18.89 -12.72
N ASP A 152 -22.52 19.71 -12.32
CA ASP A 152 -22.86 21.00 -12.96
C ASP A 152 -21.71 22.02 -12.88
N GLU A 153 -20.74 21.79 -12.00
CA GLU A 153 -19.48 22.53 -11.88
C GLU A 153 -18.29 21.74 -12.45
N GLY A 154 -18.55 20.90 -13.44
CA GLY A 154 -17.63 19.88 -13.95
C GLY A 154 -16.30 20.45 -14.44
N LEU A 155 -15.25 19.68 -14.20
CA LEU A 155 -13.95 19.87 -14.84
C LEU A 155 -14.11 19.92 -16.37
N ASP A 156 -13.32 20.76 -17.01
CA ASP A 156 -13.21 20.77 -18.46
C ASP A 156 -13.04 19.36 -19.03
N ALA A 157 -13.72 19.06 -20.13
CA ALA A 157 -13.71 17.71 -20.72
C ALA A 157 -12.29 17.22 -21.09
N CYS A 158 -11.37 18.14 -21.37
CA CYS A 158 -9.98 17.82 -21.62
C CYS A 158 -9.27 17.40 -20.32
N VAL A 159 -9.55 18.07 -19.23
CA VAL A 159 -9.00 17.74 -17.90
C VAL A 159 -9.55 16.40 -17.41
N SER A 160 -10.86 16.18 -17.54
CA SER A 160 -11.51 14.91 -17.18
C SER A 160 -10.88 13.72 -17.93
N ARG A 161 -10.64 13.87 -19.25
CA ARG A 161 -9.98 12.83 -20.05
C ARG A 161 -8.57 12.53 -19.58
N LYS A 162 -7.77 13.55 -19.24
CA LYS A 162 -6.40 13.37 -18.73
C LYS A 162 -6.40 12.63 -17.38
N ILE A 163 -7.36 12.91 -16.52
CA ILE A 163 -7.50 12.20 -15.24
C ILE A 163 -7.87 10.73 -15.48
N GLU A 164 -8.81 10.45 -16.37
CA GLU A 164 -9.19 9.08 -16.73
C GLU A 164 -8.04 8.29 -17.39
N GLU A 165 -7.25 8.95 -18.23
CA GLU A 165 -6.05 8.35 -18.81
C GLU A 165 -5.01 8.04 -17.74
N ALA A 166 -4.73 8.99 -16.83
CA ALA A 166 -3.82 8.79 -15.72
C ALA A 166 -4.28 7.64 -14.81
N TRP A 167 -5.57 7.54 -14.52
CA TRP A 167 -6.14 6.45 -13.73
C TRP A 167 -5.99 5.09 -14.41
N ARG A 168 -6.19 5.02 -15.72
CA ARG A 168 -5.96 3.78 -16.48
C ARG A 168 -4.50 3.34 -16.45
N GLU A 169 -3.57 4.29 -16.60
CA GLU A 169 -2.12 4.02 -16.49
C GLU A 169 -1.77 3.52 -15.08
N GLU A 170 -2.22 4.24 -14.03
CA GLU A 170 -2.01 3.86 -12.61
C GLU A 170 -2.48 2.43 -12.34
N ASN A 171 -3.70 2.08 -12.77
CA ASN A 171 -4.25 0.73 -12.60
C ASN A 171 -3.47 -0.33 -13.36
N ALA A 172 -3.00 -0.03 -14.57
CA ALA A 172 -2.23 -0.98 -15.37
C ALA A 172 -0.86 -1.26 -14.71
N GLU A 173 -0.19 -0.21 -14.23
CA GLU A 173 1.09 -0.31 -13.52
C GLU A 173 0.91 -1.04 -12.17
N PHE A 174 -0.18 -0.74 -11.43
CA PHE A 174 -0.52 -1.45 -10.19
C PHE A 174 -0.72 -2.95 -10.41
N LYS A 175 -1.47 -3.35 -11.43
CA LYS A 175 -1.67 -4.77 -11.74
C LYS A 175 -0.34 -5.48 -12.00
N ARG A 176 0.55 -4.86 -12.77
CA ARG A 176 1.92 -5.36 -12.98
C ARG A 176 2.71 -5.48 -11.70
N PHE A 177 2.67 -4.44 -10.86
CA PHE A 177 3.32 -4.45 -9.56
C PHE A 177 2.79 -5.59 -8.70
N ARG A 178 1.47 -5.73 -8.57
CA ARG A 178 0.84 -6.78 -7.77
C ARG A 178 1.26 -8.18 -8.23
N ASP A 179 1.29 -8.42 -9.53
CA ASP A 179 1.73 -9.70 -10.10
C ASP A 179 3.20 -10.02 -9.75
N LEU A 180 4.06 -9.00 -9.73
CA LEU A 180 5.47 -9.15 -9.35
C LEU A 180 5.66 -9.35 -7.85
N MET A 181 4.74 -8.90 -7.02
CA MET A 181 4.76 -9.04 -5.57
C MET A 181 4.27 -10.40 -5.06
N CYS A 182 3.81 -11.31 -5.92
CA CYS A 182 3.26 -12.62 -5.50
C CYS A 182 4.18 -13.37 -4.54
N ALA A 183 5.48 -13.44 -4.81
CA ALA A 183 6.43 -14.13 -3.93
C ALA A 183 6.53 -13.45 -2.54
N VAL A 184 6.48 -12.11 -2.48
CA VAL A 184 6.47 -11.37 -1.22
C VAL A 184 5.15 -11.60 -0.46
N VAL A 185 4.02 -11.59 -1.16
CA VAL A 185 2.69 -11.87 -0.55
C VAL A 185 2.69 -13.27 0.09
N GLU A 186 3.23 -14.27 -0.58
CA GLU A 186 3.32 -15.63 -0.05
C GLU A 186 4.19 -15.72 1.22
N LEU A 187 5.23 -14.87 1.38
CA LEU A 187 6.03 -14.86 2.60
C LEU A 187 5.21 -14.55 3.86
N PHE A 188 4.19 -13.70 3.76
CA PHE A 188 3.31 -13.41 4.89
C PHE A 188 2.51 -14.64 5.31
N ARG A 189 2.05 -15.42 4.34
CA ARG A 189 1.30 -16.67 4.57
C ARG A 189 2.17 -17.77 5.16
N TRP A 190 3.42 -17.89 4.68
CA TRP A 190 4.40 -18.89 5.13
C TRP A 190 5.18 -18.48 6.37
N SER A 191 4.95 -17.26 6.90
CA SER A 191 5.53 -16.87 8.17
C SER A 191 5.00 -17.75 9.30
N GLU A 192 5.74 -17.87 10.41
CA GLU A 192 5.31 -18.63 11.58
C GLU A 192 3.90 -18.24 12.08
N LYS A 193 3.47 -17.02 11.77
CA LYS A 193 2.18 -16.46 12.18
C LYS A 193 1.08 -16.59 11.13
N GLY A 194 1.39 -16.95 9.88
CA GLY A 194 0.44 -17.30 8.82
C GLY A 194 -0.65 -16.28 8.56
N ILE A 195 -0.28 -15.00 8.25
CA ILE A 195 -1.25 -13.94 7.99
C ILE A 195 -1.63 -13.86 6.50
N ASP A 196 -2.90 -13.72 6.19
CA ASP A 196 -3.37 -13.47 4.82
C ASP A 196 -3.10 -12.01 4.43
N PHE A 197 -2.04 -11.81 3.62
CA PHE A 197 -1.61 -10.49 3.16
C PHE A 197 -2.08 -10.22 1.73
N SER A 198 -2.61 -9.02 1.50
CA SER A 198 -3.03 -8.59 0.16
C SER A 198 -2.74 -7.11 -0.08
N ILE A 199 -2.54 -6.75 -1.37
CA ILE A 199 -2.22 -5.38 -1.79
C ILE A 199 -3.29 -4.92 -2.77
N HIS A 200 -3.86 -3.75 -2.54
CA HIS A 200 -4.95 -3.20 -3.33
C HIS A 200 -4.74 -1.72 -3.67
N LEU A 201 -5.29 -1.32 -4.80
CA LEU A 201 -5.44 0.07 -5.22
C LEU A 201 -6.93 0.42 -5.17
N CYS A 202 -7.27 1.52 -4.52
CA CYS A 202 -8.64 2.00 -4.44
C CYS A 202 -8.69 3.53 -4.57
N THR A 203 -9.88 4.07 -4.76
CA THR A 203 -10.10 5.50 -4.64
C THR A 203 -10.48 5.87 -3.21
N ALA A 204 -10.29 7.14 -2.83
CA ALA A 204 -10.77 7.65 -1.55
C ALA A 204 -12.30 7.50 -1.43
N ALA A 205 -13.02 7.59 -2.54
CA ALA A 205 -14.46 7.34 -2.58
C ALA A 205 -14.79 5.90 -2.15
N ASP A 206 -14.09 4.91 -2.73
CA ASP A 206 -14.30 3.50 -2.38
C ASP A 206 -14.10 3.28 -0.88
N LEU A 207 -13.02 3.85 -0.31
CA LEU A 207 -12.72 3.73 1.11
C LEU A 207 -13.80 4.40 1.97
N ILE A 208 -14.21 5.63 1.64
CA ILE A 208 -15.23 6.38 2.38
C ILE A 208 -16.58 5.65 2.34
N TYR A 209 -16.96 5.08 1.18
CA TYR A 209 -18.22 4.33 1.08
C TYR A 209 -18.18 2.97 1.78
N ALA A 210 -17.00 2.38 1.94
CA ALA A 210 -16.83 1.10 2.61
C ALA A 210 -16.88 1.21 4.14
N LEU A 211 -16.44 2.34 4.71
CA LEU A 211 -16.42 2.56 6.16
C LEU A 211 -17.80 2.95 6.69
N GLU A 212 -18.09 2.54 7.90
CA GLU A 212 -19.26 2.99 8.65
C GLU A 212 -18.91 4.24 9.45
N TYR A 213 -19.80 5.21 9.42
CA TYR A 213 -19.64 6.48 10.11
C TYR A 213 -20.80 6.71 11.06
N GLU A 214 -20.52 7.34 12.19
CA GLU A 214 -21.56 7.79 13.10
C GLU A 214 -22.17 9.11 12.60
N GLY A 215 -23.50 9.22 12.70
CA GLY A 215 -24.24 10.44 12.36
C GLY A 215 -24.10 10.85 10.88
N ASN A 216 -23.84 12.16 10.65
CA ASN A 216 -23.74 12.75 9.31
C ASN A 216 -22.30 12.95 8.81
N GLU A 217 -21.33 12.29 9.42
CA GLU A 217 -19.90 12.46 9.06
C GLU A 217 -19.60 11.97 7.65
N ARG A 218 -20.23 10.86 7.23
CA ARG A 218 -20.11 10.36 5.86
C ARG A 218 -20.53 11.42 4.84
N ASP A 219 -21.65 12.10 5.07
CA ASP A 219 -22.16 13.12 4.14
C ASP A 219 -21.22 14.33 4.06
N LYS A 220 -20.53 14.66 5.16
CA LYS A 220 -19.50 15.70 5.16
C LYS A 220 -18.31 15.28 4.31
N LEU A 221 -17.79 14.05 4.48
CA LEU A 221 -16.65 13.53 3.73
C LEU A 221 -16.96 13.40 2.23
N VAL A 222 -18.15 12.92 1.89
CA VAL A 222 -18.60 12.77 0.50
C VAL A 222 -18.64 14.11 -0.24
N ARG A 223 -18.82 15.24 0.46
CA ARG A 223 -18.78 16.58 -0.16
C ARG A 223 -17.38 16.95 -0.70
N TYR A 224 -16.33 16.32 -0.21
CA TYR A 224 -14.96 16.57 -0.65
C TYR A 224 -14.50 15.60 -1.77
N LEU A 225 -15.32 14.65 -2.14
CA LEU A 225 -15.10 13.75 -3.28
C LEU A 225 -15.69 14.32 -4.56
#